data_5dc08ad642d02117bcfacc53b6ba9968
#
_entry.id   5dc08ad642d02117bcfacc53b6ba9968
#
_cell.length_a   1.000
_cell.length_b   1.000
_cell.length_c   1.000
_cell.angle_alpha   90.00
_cell.angle_beta   90.00
_cell.angle_gamma   90.00
#
_symmetry.space_group_name_H-M   'P 1'
#
loop_
_entity.id
_entity.type
_entity.pdbx_description
1 polymer ?
#
loop_
_entity_poly.entity_id
_entity_poly.type
_entity_poly.pdbx_seq_one_letter_code
_entity_poly.pdbx_strand_id
1 'polypeptide(L)'
;YLNCGQTCVAPDYVLCDARIRDRLVEAIRAEIARQFGADPLQNPDYGKIINEKHFHRLLGLMDAEKIVCGGQYDEKTMRIAPTVMTDVDWSDAVMGEEIFGPILPVVTYDAYDTEKSIAQNDFSGEVSGTHAAEGNFVDWAIRCVEEHPHPLALYFFSEDKKAQRRILDHCHFG
;
A
#
# COMPACT_ATOMS: atom_id res chain seq x y z
N TYR A 1 11.97 -1.82 1.82
CA TYR A 1 12.14 -3.09 2.58
C TYR A 1 13.33 -3.05 3.56
N LEU A 2 13.76 -1.85 3.99
CA LEU A 2 14.76 -1.71 5.04
C LEU A 2 14.32 -2.51 6.28
N ASN A 3 15.24 -3.28 6.87
CA ASN A 3 14.97 -4.16 8.02
C ASN A 3 13.74 -5.08 7.82
N CYS A 4 13.51 -5.54 6.58
CA CYS A 4 12.34 -6.35 6.19
C CYS A 4 11.00 -5.65 6.51
N GLY A 5 10.92 -4.33 6.40
CA GLY A 5 9.72 -3.57 6.73
C GLY A 5 9.39 -3.45 8.21
N GLN A 6 10.22 -3.98 9.10
CA GLN A 6 10.02 -3.92 10.56
C GLN A 6 10.50 -2.59 11.14
N THR A 7 9.91 -1.50 10.66
CA THR A 7 10.28 -0.12 11.01
C THR A 7 9.02 0.75 11.00
N CYS A 8 8.83 1.59 12.02
CA CYS A 8 7.63 2.43 12.20
C CYS A 8 7.35 3.39 11.04
N VAL A 9 8.36 3.74 10.25
CA VAL A 9 8.25 4.63 9.09
C VAL A 9 8.35 3.86 7.76
N ALA A 10 8.37 2.52 7.79
CA ALA A 10 8.28 1.73 6.58
C ALA A 10 6.89 1.92 5.96
N PRO A 11 6.78 2.04 4.62
CA PRO A 11 5.48 2.05 3.97
C PRO A 11 4.67 0.80 4.32
N ASP A 12 3.47 0.98 4.83
CA ASP A 12 2.55 -0.09 5.18
C ASP A 12 1.68 -0.45 3.99
N TYR A 13 1.26 0.56 3.22
CA TYR A 13 0.57 0.39 1.95
C TYR A 13 0.91 1.54 0.98
N VAL A 14 0.58 1.35 -0.28
CA VAL A 14 0.69 2.36 -1.32
C VAL A 14 -0.68 2.66 -1.91
N LEU A 15 -1.05 3.93 -1.96
CA LEU A 15 -2.19 4.42 -2.74
C LEU A 15 -1.69 4.83 -4.12
N CYS A 16 -2.29 4.29 -5.17
CA CYS A 16 -1.80 4.44 -6.53
C CYS A 16 -2.95 4.65 -7.52
N ASP A 17 -2.76 5.53 -8.48
CA ASP A 17 -3.69 5.65 -9.62
C ASP A 17 -3.55 4.42 -10.55
N ALA A 18 -4.67 3.85 -10.99
CA ALA A 18 -4.70 2.65 -11.84
C ALA A 18 -3.83 2.79 -13.10
N ARG A 19 -3.76 4.00 -13.65
CA ARG A 19 -2.99 4.29 -14.88
C ARG A 19 -1.48 4.09 -14.74
N ILE A 20 -0.96 4.12 -13.51
CA ILE A 20 0.49 3.96 -13.26
C ILE A 20 0.83 2.70 -12.47
N ARG A 21 -0.16 1.93 -12.00
CA ARG A 21 0.02 0.74 -11.15
C ARG A 21 1.06 -0.24 -11.72
N ASP A 22 0.89 -0.66 -12.95
CA ASP A 22 1.76 -1.69 -13.54
C ASP A 22 3.22 -1.18 -13.68
N ARG A 23 3.38 0.09 -14.06
CA ARG A 23 4.71 0.73 -14.13
C ARG A 23 5.36 0.84 -12.75
N LEU A 24 4.57 1.15 -11.71
CA LEU A 24 5.04 1.20 -10.33
C LEU A 24 5.49 -0.19 -9.86
N VAL A 25 4.69 -1.22 -10.09
CA VAL A 25 5.00 -2.62 -9.74
C VAL A 25 6.30 -3.07 -10.41
N GLU A 26 6.46 -2.82 -11.70
CA GLU A 26 7.70 -3.16 -12.42
C GLU A 26 8.91 -2.38 -11.90
N ALA A 27 8.76 -1.12 -11.55
CA ALA A 27 9.83 -0.33 -10.95
C ALA A 27 10.23 -0.88 -9.56
N ILE A 28 9.25 -1.25 -8.73
CA ILE A 28 9.49 -1.88 -7.43
C ILE A 28 10.21 -3.22 -7.61
N ARG A 29 9.77 -4.07 -8.55
CA ARG A 29 10.40 -5.34 -8.87
C ARG A 29 11.87 -5.17 -9.27
N ALA A 30 12.14 -4.22 -10.17
CA ALA A 30 13.49 -3.91 -10.61
C ALA A 30 14.38 -3.43 -9.45
N GLU A 31 13.82 -2.62 -8.57
CA GLU A 31 14.53 -2.09 -7.40
C GLU A 31 14.80 -3.18 -6.35
N ILE A 32 13.86 -4.10 -6.12
CA ILE A 32 14.06 -5.29 -5.27
C ILE A 32 15.24 -6.11 -5.82
N ALA A 33 15.24 -6.41 -7.13
CA ALA A 33 16.31 -7.17 -7.75
C ALA A 33 17.68 -6.44 -7.68
N ARG A 34 17.68 -5.11 -7.80
CA ARG A 34 18.89 -4.29 -7.68
C ARG A 34 19.46 -4.30 -6.26
N GLN A 35 18.60 -4.21 -5.24
CA GLN A 35 19.02 -4.11 -3.83
C GLN A 35 19.34 -5.48 -3.23
N PHE A 36 18.56 -6.50 -3.53
CA PHE A 36 18.60 -7.79 -2.83
C PHE A 36 19.05 -8.95 -3.73
N GLY A 37 19.24 -8.70 -5.04
CA GLY A 37 19.61 -9.74 -6.01
C GLY A 37 18.42 -10.54 -6.52
N ALA A 38 18.72 -11.58 -7.30
CA ALA A 38 17.71 -12.43 -7.92
C ALA A 38 16.99 -13.34 -6.91
N ASP A 39 17.65 -13.68 -5.81
CA ASP A 39 17.08 -14.45 -4.69
C ASP A 39 17.36 -13.73 -3.37
N PRO A 40 16.42 -12.89 -2.92
CA PRO A 40 16.55 -12.17 -1.65
C PRO A 40 16.73 -13.06 -0.42
N LEU A 41 16.18 -14.29 -0.44
CA LEU A 41 16.28 -15.21 0.70
C LEU A 41 17.73 -15.72 0.90
N GLN A 42 18.54 -15.73 -0.15
CA GLN A 42 19.96 -16.13 -0.08
C GLN A 42 20.90 -14.93 0.11
N ASN A 43 20.40 -13.71 0.03
CA ASN A 43 21.24 -12.53 0.23
C ASN A 43 21.63 -12.41 1.71
N PRO A 44 22.93 -12.40 2.07
CA PRO A 44 23.39 -12.32 3.46
C PRO A 44 23.02 -10.99 4.14
N ASP A 45 22.86 -9.92 3.36
CA ASP A 45 22.52 -8.59 3.87
C ASP A 45 21.01 -8.37 4.01
N TYR A 46 20.17 -9.30 3.50
CA TYR A 46 18.73 -9.26 3.69
C TYR A 46 18.37 -9.83 5.07
N GLY A 47 17.60 -9.06 5.84
CA GLY A 47 17.24 -9.41 7.21
C GLY A 47 16.29 -10.60 7.34
N LYS A 48 15.81 -10.82 8.55
CA LYS A 48 14.81 -11.83 8.88
C LYS A 48 13.73 -11.23 9.76
N ILE A 49 12.60 -11.95 9.90
CA ILE A 49 11.54 -11.56 10.83
C ILE A 49 12.00 -11.86 12.26
N ILE A 50 11.67 -10.95 13.18
CA ILE A 50 12.23 -10.92 14.54
C ILE A 50 11.96 -12.22 15.35
N ASN A 51 10.81 -12.85 15.13
CA ASN A 51 10.43 -14.09 15.82
C ASN A 51 9.37 -14.89 15.03
N GLU A 52 9.18 -16.15 15.44
CA GLU A 52 8.27 -17.09 14.80
C GLU A 52 6.80 -16.63 14.82
N LYS A 53 6.35 -16.00 15.91
CA LYS A 53 4.98 -15.49 16.03
C LYS A 53 4.69 -14.47 14.93
N HIS A 54 5.58 -13.48 14.74
CA HIS A 54 5.42 -12.46 13.70
C HIS A 54 5.63 -13.02 12.30
N PHE A 55 6.51 -14.00 12.14
CA PHE A 55 6.69 -14.70 10.87
C PHE A 55 5.38 -15.36 10.41
N HIS A 56 4.74 -16.18 11.25
CA HIS A 56 3.47 -16.81 10.89
C HIS A 56 2.32 -15.82 10.74
N ARG A 57 2.28 -14.74 11.54
CA ARG A 57 1.31 -13.66 11.35
C ARG A 57 1.43 -13.07 9.94
N LEU A 58 2.62 -12.73 9.51
CA LEU A 58 2.87 -12.17 8.17
C LEU A 58 2.49 -13.15 7.05
N LEU A 59 2.76 -14.44 7.20
CA LEU A 59 2.31 -15.44 6.22
C LEU A 59 0.78 -15.46 6.11
N GLY A 60 0.07 -15.27 7.22
CA GLY A 60 -1.39 -15.20 7.25
C GLY A 60 -1.99 -13.94 6.61
N LEU A 61 -1.20 -12.88 6.41
CA LEU A 61 -1.64 -11.66 5.72
C LEU A 61 -1.52 -11.76 4.19
N MET A 62 -0.75 -12.71 3.68
CA MET A 62 -0.51 -12.84 2.24
C MET A 62 -1.63 -13.66 1.57
N ASP A 63 -2.27 -13.07 0.58
CA ASP A 63 -3.14 -13.77 -0.36
C ASP A 63 -2.34 -14.11 -1.63
N ALA A 64 -2.16 -15.40 -1.88
CA ALA A 64 -1.35 -15.90 -2.99
C ALA A 64 -1.88 -15.45 -4.36
N GLU A 65 -3.19 -15.22 -4.50
CA GLU A 65 -3.81 -14.78 -5.75
C GLU A 65 -3.52 -13.29 -6.05
N LYS A 66 -3.21 -12.51 -5.01
CA LYS A 66 -2.92 -11.08 -5.11
C LYS A 66 -1.42 -10.75 -5.17
N ILE A 67 -0.54 -11.74 -4.98
CA ILE A 67 0.91 -11.54 -5.05
C ILE A 67 1.37 -11.41 -6.50
N VAL A 68 1.99 -10.27 -6.82
CA VAL A 68 2.58 -10.00 -8.14
C VAL A 68 4.10 -10.05 -8.14
N CYS A 69 4.73 -9.99 -6.96
CA CYS A 69 6.18 -10.10 -6.80
C CYS A 69 6.50 -10.64 -5.41
N GLY A 70 7.49 -11.53 -5.29
CA GLY A 70 7.87 -12.10 -3.99
C GLY A 70 6.96 -13.25 -3.55
N GLY A 71 6.63 -13.28 -2.26
CA GLY A 71 5.80 -14.32 -1.65
C GLY A 71 6.55 -15.57 -1.20
N GLN A 72 7.83 -15.74 -1.60
CA GLN A 72 8.65 -16.85 -1.14
C GLN A 72 9.09 -16.62 0.30
N TYR A 73 9.24 -17.71 1.04
CA TYR A 73 9.71 -17.67 2.43
C TYR A 73 10.53 -18.90 2.80
N ASP A 74 11.32 -18.76 3.85
CA ASP A 74 12.08 -19.86 4.47
C ASP A 74 11.86 -19.85 5.98
N GLU A 75 11.14 -20.85 6.47
CA GLU A 75 10.82 -21.01 7.91
C GLU A 75 12.06 -21.19 8.76
N LYS A 76 13.09 -21.89 8.24
CA LYS A 76 14.30 -22.19 9.02
C LYS A 76 15.09 -20.93 9.33
N THR A 77 15.10 -19.99 8.40
CA THR A 77 15.79 -18.70 8.56
C THR A 77 14.87 -17.57 8.98
N MET A 78 13.54 -17.82 9.05
CA MET A 78 12.49 -16.83 9.30
C MET A 78 12.56 -15.66 8.32
N ARG A 79 12.85 -15.91 7.05
CA ARG A 79 12.92 -14.92 5.99
C ARG A 79 11.68 -14.99 5.12
N ILE A 80 11.15 -13.82 4.78
CA ILE A 80 10.09 -13.63 3.79
C ILE A 80 10.64 -12.69 2.74
N ALA A 81 10.59 -13.07 1.47
CA ALA A 81 11.06 -12.23 0.37
C ALA A 81 10.25 -10.91 0.30
N PRO A 82 10.86 -9.80 -0.18
CA PRO A 82 10.11 -8.59 -0.47
C PRO A 82 8.92 -8.91 -1.36
N THR A 83 7.72 -8.64 -0.86
CA THR A 83 6.45 -9.06 -1.46
C THR A 83 5.63 -7.84 -1.84
N VAL A 84 5.07 -7.85 -3.05
CA VAL A 84 4.13 -6.83 -3.53
C VAL A 84 2.80 -7.51 -3.86
N MET A 85 1.71 -6.94 -3.38
CA MET A 85 0.35 -7.39 -3.66
C MET A 85 -0.43 -6.29 -4.40
N THR A 86 -1.24 -6.67 -5.38
CA THR A 86 -2.17 -5.78 -6.09
C THR A 86 -3.60 -6.31 -5.99
N ASP A 87 -4.55 -5.54 -6.50
CA ASP A 87 -5.98 -5.86 -6.39
C ASP A 87 -6.42 -6.06 -4.93
N VAL A 88 -5.80 -5.26 -4.06
CA VAL A 88 -6.05 -5.24 -2.61
C VAL A 88 -7.12 -4.20 -2.30
N ASP A 89 -8.06 -4.56 -1.46
CA ASP A 89 -9.05 -3.66 -0.87
C ASP A 89 -8.98 -3.63 0.66
N TRP A 90 -9.70 -2.70 1.27
CA TRP A 90 -9.65 -2.47 2.72
C TRP A 90 -10.21 -3.63 3.56
N SER A 91 -10.90 -4.59 2.95
CA SER A 91 -11.42 -5.80 3.63
C SER A 91 -10.42 -6.96 3.66
N ASP A 92 -9.32 -6.85 2.92
CA ASP A 92 -8.28 -7.87 2.90
C ASP A 92 -7.53 -7.98 4.23
N ALA A 93 -7.11 -9.17 4.58
CA ALA A 93 -6.39 -9.44 5.82
C ALA A 93 -5.14 -8.56 5.99
N VAL A 94 -4.44 -8.26 4.88
CA VAL A 94 -3.23 -7.42 4.86
C VAL A 94 -3.49 -5.97 5.23
N MET A 95 -4.75 -5.50 5.13
CA MET A 95 -5.18 -4.14 5.48
C MET A 95 -5.82 -4.05 6.87
N GLY A 96 -5.98 -5.17 7.57
CA GLY A 96 -6.66 -5.23 8.86
C GLY A 96 -5.82 -4.80 10.07
N GLU A 97 -4.51 -4.74 9.93
CA GLU A 97 -3.56 -4.36 10.99
C GLU A 97 -2.27 -3.79 10.38
N GLU A 98 -1.44 -3.11 11.20
CA GLU A 98 -0.10 -2.69 10.77
C GLU A 98 0.75 -3.91 10.37
N ILE A 99 1.29 -3.90 9.16
CA ILE A 99 2.00 -5.06 8.60
C ILE A 99 3.30 -5.33 9.35
N PHE A 100 4.15 -4.32 9.52
CA PHE A 100 5.46 -4.43 10.16
C PHE A 100 6.30 -5.59 9.62
N GLY A 101 6.33 -5.69 8.29
CA GLY A 101 6.96 -6.80 7.56
C GLY A 101 7.20 -6.47 6.08
N PRO A 102 7.82 -7.39 5.31
CA PRO A 102 8.24 -7.14 3.94
C PRO A 102 7.11 -7.35 2.91
N ILE A 103 5.89 -6.95 3.24
CA ILE A 103 4.71 -7.05 2.39
C ILE A 103 4.24 -5.63 2.08
N LEU A 104 4.02 -5.32 0.81
CA LEU A 104 3.58 -4.01 0.35
C LEU A 104 2.32 -4.17 -0.52
N PRO A 105 1.14 -3.98 0.04
CA PRO A 105 -0.09 -3.89 -0.71
C PRO A 105 -0.16 -2.57 -1.48
N VAL A 106 -0.66 -2.63 -2.70
CA VAL A 106 -0.92 -1.48 -3.58
C VAL A 106 -2.42 -1.38 -3.78
N VAL A 107 -3.03 -0.42 -3.10
CA VAL A 107 -4.45 -0.08 -3.24
C VAL A 107 -4.62 0.89 -4.39
N THR A 108 -5.48 0.56 -5.33
CA THR A 108 -5.56 1.26 -6.61
C THR A 108 -6.82 2.12 -6.69
N TYR A 109 -6.66 3.38 -7.09
CA TYR A 109 -7.75 4.27 -7.49
C TYR A 109 -8.10 4.02 -8.95
N ASP A 110 -9.35 3.64 -9.20
CA ASP A 110 -9.92 3.61 -10.55
C ASP A 110 -11.10 4.60 -10.63
N ALA A 111 -10.99 5.58 -11.51
CA ALA A 111 -12.03 6.59 -11.69
C ALA A 111 -13.36 5.97 -12.15
N TYR A 112 -13.32 4.87 -12.92
CA TYR A 112 -14.52 4.21 -13.42
C TYR A 112 -15.28 3.42 -12.34
N ASP A 113 -14.56 2.82 -11.39
CA ASP A 113 -15.19 2.06 -10.29
C ASP A 113 -15.74 2.99 -9.21
N THR A 114 -15.14 4.16 -9.03
CA THR A 114 -15.61 5.17 -8.07
C THR A 114 -16.97 5.74 -8.48
N GLU A 115 -17.22 5.98 -9.77
CA GLU A 115 -18.53 6.44 -10.26
C GLU A 115 -19.63 5.41 -10.04
N LYS A 116 -19.35 4.12 -10.17
CA LYS A 116 -20.33 3.04 -9.92
C LYS A 116 -20.68 2.90 -8.44
N SER A 117 -19.72 3.06 -7.55
CA SER A 117 -19.94 2.99 -6.10
C SER A 117 -20.77 4.17 -5.58
N ILE A 118 -20.59 5.36 -6.14
CA ILE A 118 -21.40 6.55 -5.80
C ILE A 118 -22.84 6.40 -6.31
N ALA A 119 -23.05 5.79 -7.48
CA ALA A 119 -24.37 5.59 -8.05
C ALA A 119 -25.21 4.51 -7.34
N GLN A 120 -24.60 3.66 -6.53
CA GLN A 120 -25.28 2.59 -5.78
C GLN A 120 -25.60 2.94 -4.32
N ASN A 121 -25.01 3.99 -3.76
CA ASN A 121 -25.35 4.50 -2.43
C ASN A 121 -26.29 5.68 -2.55
N ASP A 122 -27.59 5.37 -2.54
CA ASP A 122 -28.71 6.33 -2.45
C ASP A 122 -28.66 7.02 -1.06
N PHE A 123 -27.79 7.99 -0.90
CA PHE A 123 -27.77 8.84 0.28
C PHE A 123 -28.49 10.15 -0.07
N SER A 124 -29.80 10.17 0.25
CA SER A 124 -30.63 11.36 0.20
C SER A 124 -30.21 12.35 1.30
N GLY A 125 -29.19 13.13 1.04
CA GLY A 125 -28.77 14.27 1.83
C GLY A 125 -28.43 15.41 0.90
N GLU A 126 -29.29 16.44 0.87
CA GLU A 126 -29.05 17.68 0.11
C GLU A 126 -27.74 18.31 0.56
N VAL A 127 -26.70 18.22 -0.26
CA VAL A 127 -25.55 19.12 -0.20
C VAL A 127 -25.66 20.08 -1.36
N SER A 128 -26.22 21.26 -1.06
CA SER A 128 -26.18 22.42 -1.93
C SER A 128 -24.74 22.87 -2.13
N GLY A 129 -24.22 22.72 -3.34
CA GLY A 129 -22.88 23.18 -3.68
C GLY A 129 -22.40 22.55 -4.97
N THR A 130 -22.66 23.22 -6.09
CA THR A 130 -22.13 22.95 -7.43
C THR A 130 -20.66 22.59 -7.41
N HIS A 131 -20.36 21.31 -7.59
CA HIS A 131 -19.21 20.73 -8.28
C HIS A 131 -19.40 19.20 -8.26
N ALA A 132 -20.19 18.69 -9.18
CA ALA A 132 -20.03 17.33 -9.68
C ALA A 132 -18.71 17.31 -10.45
N ALA A 133 -17.61 17.25 -9.76
CA ALA A 133 -16.27 17.15 -10.33
C ALA A 133 -15.73 15.78 -9.98
N GLU A 134 -15.47 15.01 -11.03
CA GLU A 134 -14.45 14.00 -11.15
C GLU A 134 -13.61 13.89 -9.87
N GLY A 135 -13.92 12.90 -8.99
CA GLY A 135 -13.10 12.62 -7.83
C GLY A 135 -11.69 12.31 -8.32
N ASN A 136 -10.78 13.24 -8.18
CA ASN A 136 -9.40 13.00 -8.59
C ASN A 136 -8.70 12.10 -7.55
N PHE A 137 -7.62 11.47 -7.97
CA PHE A 137 -6.79 10.61 -7.13
C PHE A 137 -6.44 11.26 -5.77
N VAL A 138 -6.13 12.57 -5.75
CA VAL A 138 -5.73 13.28 -4.52
C VAL A 138 -6.87 13.31 -3.50
N ASP A 139 -8.10 13.57 -3.95
CA ASP A 139 -9.27 13.61 -3.06
C ASP A 139 -9.63 12.23 -2.53
N TRP A 140 -9.49 11.21 -3.36
CA TRP A 140 -9.64 9.83 -2.93
C TRP A 140 -8.56 9.44 -1.91
N ALA A 141 -7.29 9.77 -2.17
CA ALA A 141 -6.18 9.46 -1.25
C ALA A 141 -6.35 10.16 0.11
N ILE A 142 -6.79 11.43 0.12
CA ILE A 142 -7.11 12.15 1.37
C ILE A 142 -8.19 11.39 2.15
N ARG A 143 -9.30 11.00 1.49
CA ARG A 143 -10.35 10.21 2.16
C ARG A 143 -9.82 8.90 2.73
N CYS A 144 -9.02 8.16 1.96
CA CYS A 144 -8.41 6.91 2.44
C CYS A 144 -7.59 7.12 3.72
N VAL A 145 -6.80 8.20 3.79
CA VAL A 145 -5.99 8.50 4.99
C VAL A 145 -6.86 8.92 6.17
N GLU A 146 -7.92 9.73 5.95
CA GLU A 146 -8.76 10.25 7.02
C GLU A 146 -9.78 9.23 7.56
N GLU A 147 -10.20 8.27 6.74
CA GLU A 147 -11.16 7.22 7.11
C GLU A 147 -10.50 6.03 7.85
N HIS A 148 -9.17 5.99 7.88
CA HIS A 148 -8.38 4.92 8.53
C HIS A 148 -7.51 5.49 9.66
N PRO A 149 -6.91 4.63 10.51
CA PRO A 149 -5.98 5.09 11.54
C PRO A 149 -4.87 5.96 10.97
N HIS A 150 -4.63 7.11 11.58
CA HIS A 150 -3.66 8.09 11.07
C HIS A 150 -2.25 7.50 11.06
N PRO A 151 -1.52 7.59 9.94
CA PRO A 151 -0.18 7.03 9.82
C PRO A 151 0.84 7.89 10.58
N LEU A 152 1.88 7.24 11.10
CA LEU A 152 3.03 7.95 11.67
C LEU A 152 3.80 8.71 10.58
N ALA A 153 3.88 8.19 9.36
CA ALA A 153 4.57 8.83 8.25
C ALA A 153 3.73 8.74 6.97
N LEU A 154 3.67 9.84 6.24
CA LEU A 154 3.03 9.92 4.93
C LEU A 154 4.05 10.37 3.89
N TYR A 155 4.17 9.61 2.81
CA TYR A 155 5.04 9.90 1.68
C TYR A 155 4.20 10.23 0.45
N PHE A 156 4.32 11.45 -0.06
CA PHE A 156 3.60 11.90 -1.25
C PHE A 156 4.55 12.30 -2.37
N PHE A 157 4.46 11.62 -3.48
CA PHE A 157 5.32 11.84 -4.65
C PHE A 157 4.54 12.54 -5.75
N SER A 158 4.79 13.83 -5.94
CA SER A 158 4.16 14.65 -6.97
C SER A 158 4.99 15.89 -7.26
N GLU A 159 5.00 16.35 -8.50
CA GLU A 159 5.55 17.66 -8.90
C GLU A 159 4.49 18.79 -8.82
N ASP A 160 3.20 18.42 -8.70
CA ASP A 160 2.11 19.39 -8.56
C ASP A 160 2.08 19.99 -7.14
N LYS A 161 2.47 21.25 -7.06
CA LYS A 161 2.49 22.03 -5.80
C LYS A 161 1.11 22.19 -5.16
N LYS A 162 0.03 22.21 -5.96
CA LYS A 162 -1.34 22.30 -5.43
C LYS A 162 -1.75 20.99 -4.80
N ALA A 163 -1.44 19.86 -5.44
CA ALA A 163 -1.67 18.53 -4.89
C ALA A 163 -0.86 18.32 -3.59
N GLN A 164 0.43 18.70 -3.57
CA GLN A 164 1.25 18.65 -2.37
C GLN A 164 0.62 19.44 -1.21
N ARG A 165 0.18 20.67 -1.49
CA ARG A 165 -0.44 21.53 -0.49
C ARG A 165 -1.74 20.93 0.04
N ARG A 166 -2.58 20.37 -0.84
CA ARG A 166 -3.83 19.70 -0.44
C ARG A 166 -3.60 18.55 0.53
N ILE A 167 -2.63 17.67 0.24
CA ILE A 167 -2.28 16.56 1.14
C ILE A 167 -1.84 17.10 2.51
N LEU A 168 -0.96 18.11 2.55
CA LEU A 168 -0.47 18.70 3.80
C LEU A 168 -1.56 19.40 4.61
N ASP A 169 -2.55 20.00 3.96
CA ASP A 169 -3.60 20.76 4.63
C ASP A 169 -4.76 19.87 5.13
N HIS A 170 -4.90 18.62 4.61
CA HIS A 170 -6.07 17.78 4.86
C HIS A 170 -5.75 16.39 5.42
N CYS A 171 -4.51 15.92 5.38
CA CYS A 171 -4.15 14.64 6.00
C CYS A 171 -3.50 14.84 7.37
N HIS A 172 -3.90 14.01 8.34
CA HIS A 172 -3.26 13.94 9.64
C HIS A 172 -2.22 12.82 9.67
N PHE A 173 -1.00 13.14 10.05
CA PHE A 173 0.11 12.19 10.23
C PHE A 173 1.07 12.68 11.31
N GLY A 174 1.88 11.77 11.90
CA GLY A 174 2.80 12.03 13.00
C GLY A 174 4.07 12.80 12.63
#